data_d49576566698e1283f606f06926b5a45
#
_entry.id   d49576566698e1283f606f06926b5a45
#
_cell.length_a   1.000
_cell.length_b   1.000
_cell.length_c   1.000
_cell.angle_alpha   90.00
_cell.angle_beta   90.00
_cell.angle_gamma   90.00
#
_symmetry.space_group_name_H-M   'P 1'
#
loop_
_entity.id
_entity.type
_entity.pdbx_description
1 polymer ?
#
loop_
_entity_poly.entity_id
_entity_poly.type
_entity_poly.pdbx_seq_one_letter_code
_entity_poly.pdbx_strand_id
1 'polypeptide(L)'
;AHARIVWDGAWAPHSRMFATASRDKSVKIWTLVDDAQRPYRLVTTLNASDAVVSVTWASDGALAMGLENGDVWLYTCARDGTWQLHTTLARHHTGPVHRVACRPQGRWMDAYDRVPYQLLSVGDDGCTRLVSLYIDP
;
A
#
# COMPACT_ATOMS: atom_id res chain seq x y z
N ALA A 1 -7.44 -13.07 -10.32
CA ALA A 1 -5.98 -13.20 -10.30
C ALA A 1 -5.33 -12.08 -11.10
N HIS A 2 -4.05 -11.83 -10.86
CA HIS A 2 -3.27 -10.88 -11.64
C HIS A 2 -2.96 -11.42 -13.04
N ALA A 3 -2.91 -10.51 -14.02
CA ALA A 3 -2.59 -10.86 -15.40
C ALA A 3 -1.09 -11.06 -15.64
N ARG A 4 -0.25 -10.60 -14.71
CA ARG A 4 1.21 -10.65 -14.80
C ARG A 4 1.82 -11.07 -13.46
N ILE A 5 3.15 -11.11 -13.42
CA ILE A 5 3.92 -11.51 -12.22
C ILE A 5 3.51 -10.68 -11.01
N VAL A 6 3.28 -11.35 -9.91
CA VAL A 6 3.07 -10.72 -8.60
C VAL A 6 4.43 -10.59 -7.92
N TRP A 7 4.80 -9.35 -7.56
CA TRP A 7 6.11 -9.06 -6.98
C TRP A 7 6.12 -8.93 -5.48
N ASP A 8 4.99 -8.56 -4.87
CA ASP A 8 4.94 -8.33 -3.44
C ASP A 8 3.54 -8.62 -2.89
N GLY A 9 3.48 -8.91 -1.61
CA GLY A 9 2.26 -9.11 -0.88
C GLY A 9 2.41 -8.62 0.55
N ALA A 10 1.35 -8.09 1.12
CA ALA A 10 1.38 -7.56 2.48
C ALA A 10 0.03 -7.77 3.18
N TRP A 11 0.09 -8.14 4.45
CA TRP A 11 -1.08 -8.27 5.30
C TRP A 11 -1.49 -6.93 5.89
N ALA A 12 -2.80 -6.68 5.94
CA ALA A 12 -3.34 -5.55 6.69
C ALA A 12 -3.08 -5.77 8.20
N PRO A 13 -2.79 -4.69 8.96
CA PRO A 13 -2.33 -4.86 10.35
C PRO A 13 -3.36 -5.44 11.31
N HIS A 14 -4.64 -5.19 11.11
CA HIS A 14 -5.68 -5.56 12.08
C HIS A 14 -6.91 -6.23 11.45
N SER A 15 -6.91 -6.51 10.17
CA SER A 15 -8.03 -7.14 9.48
C SER A 15 -7.61 -8.43 8.80
N ARG A 16 -8.58 -9.15 8.25
CA ARG A 16 -8.33 -10.39 7.51
C ARG A 16 -8.00 -10.14 6.04
N MET A 17 -7.60 -8.92 5.70
CA MET A 17 -7.26 -8.53 4.34
C MET A 17 -5.77 -8.62 4.07
N PHE A 18 -5.43 -8.83 2.81
CA PHE A 18 -4.07 -8.72 2.32
C PHE A 18 -4.09 -8.09 0.92
N ALA A 19 -2.95 -7.56 0.51
CA ALA A 19 -2.79 -6.94 -0.80
C ALA A 19 -1.69 -7.63 -1.58
N THR A 20 -1.86 -7.68 -2.90
CA THR A 20 -0.83 -8.19 -3.82
C THR A 20 -0.52 -7.13 -4.87
N ALA A 21 0.78 -6.93 -5.13
CA ALA A 21 1.28 -5.95 -6.08
C ALA A 21 1.83 -6.66 -7.32
N SER A 22 1.50 -6.17 -8.51
CA SER A 22 1.84 -6.85 -9.75
C SER A 22 2.38 -5.94 -10.83
N ARG A 23 3.15 -6.54 -11.73
CA ARG A 23 3.59 -5.93 -12.98
C ARG A 23 2.43 -5.53 -13.89
N ASP A 24 1.23 -6.01 -13.66
CA ASP A 24 0.02 -5.65 -14.43
C ASP A 24 -0.48 -4.22 -14.12
N LYS A 25 0.29 -3.43 -13.37
CA LYS A 25 -0.03 -2.04 -12.96
C LYS A 25 -1.19 -1.97 -11.97
N SER A 26 -1.34 -2.99 -11.14
CA SER A 26 -2.41 -3.01 -10.14
C SER A 26 -1.97 -3.57 -8.80
N VAL A 27 -2.71 -3.17 -7.78
CA VAL A 27 -2.75 -3.81 -6.47
C VAL A 27 -4.14 -4.40 -6.30
N LYS A 28 -4.21 -5.66 -5.93
CA LYS A 28 -5.47 -6.31 -5.60
C LYS A 28 -5.57 -6.50 -4.10
N ILE A 29 -6.73 -6.16 -3.55
CA ILE A 29 -7.03 -6.36 -2.14
C ILE A 29 -7.95 -7.56 -2.01
N TRP A 30 -7.58 -8.47 -1.14
CA TRP A 30 -8.25 -9.73 -0.90
C TRP A 30 -8.67 -9.83 0.56
N THR A 31 -9.71 -10.57 0.84
CA THR A 31 -10.11 -10.91 2.21
C THR A 31 -10.20 -12.41 2.41
N LEU A 32 -9.84 -12.88 3.59
CA LEU A 32 -10.02 -14.26 3.97
C LEU A 32 -11.50 -14.57 4.18
N VAL A 33 -11.93 -15.74 3.73
CA VAL A 33 -13.29 -16.23 3.89
C VAL A 33 -13.25 -17.66 4.45
N ASP A 34 -14.33 -18.07 5.12
CA ASP A 34 -14.44 -19.41 5.69
C ASP A 34 -14.91 -20.43 4.64
N ASP A 35 -14.08 -20.64 3.61
CA ASP A 35 -14.31 -21.61 2.57
C ASP A 35 -13.01 -22.38 2.32
N ALA A 36 -13.02 -23.68 2.59
CA ALA A 36 -11.83 -24.52 2.45
C ALA A 36 -11.34 -24.65 1.01
N GLN A 37 -12.22 -24.48 0.01
CA GLN A 37 -11.87 -24.59 -1.41
C GLN A 37 -11.37 -23.26 -1.99
N ARG A 38 -11.89 -22.13 -1.48
CA ARG A 38 -11.51 -20.78 -1.88
C ARG A 38 -11.36 -19.91 -0.63
N PRO A 39 -10.21 -19.99 0.06
CA PRO A 39 -10.04 -19.35 1.37
C PRO A 39 -9.96 -17.82 1.31
N TYR A 40 -9.94 -17.22 0.12
CA TYR A 40 -9.89 -15.78 -0.06
C TYR A 40 -10.71 -15.34 -1.27
N ARG A 41 -11.19 -14.12 -1.24
CA ARG A 41 -11.92 -13.50 -2.36
C ARG A 41 -11.40 -12.09 -2.63
N LEU A 42 -11.55 -11.65 -3.89
CA LEU A 42 -11.17 -10.30 -4.30
C LEU A 42 -12.16 -9.26 -3.72
N VAL A 43 -11.61 -8.24 -3.06
CA VAL A 43 -12.39 -7.11 -2.56
C VAL A 43 -12.42 -6.00 -3.61
N THR A 44 -11.25 -5.57 -4.09
CA THR A 44 -11.14 -4.51 -5.08
C THR A 44 -9.79 -4.57 -5.79
N THR A 45 -9.72 -3.87 -6.93
CA THR A 45 -8.49 -3.68 -7.70
C THR A 45 -8.16 -2.19 -7.73
N LEU A 46 -6.95 -1.84 -7.31
CA LEU A 46 -6.43 -0.47 -7.34
C LEU A 46 -5.46 -0.36 -8.51
N ASN A 47 -5.76 0.54 -9.45
CA ASN A 47 -4.94 0.73 -10.64
C ASN A 47 -3.88 1.78 -10.41
N ALA A 48 -2.73 1.62 -11.05
CA ALA A 48 -1.60 2.53 -11.00
C ALA A 48 -1.14 2.91 -12.41
N SER A 49 -0.24 3.89 -12.52
CA SER A 49 0.28 4.37 -13.80
C SER A 49 1.38 3.47 -14.38
N ASP A 50 1.97 2.61 -13.56
CA ASP A 50 3.04 1.71 -13.98
C ASP A 50 3.03 0.46 -13.09
N ALA A 51 3.91 -0.49 -13.40
CA ALA A 51 4.05 -1.73 -12.64
C ALA A 51 4.29 -1.43 -11.15
N VAL A 52 3.59 -2.15 -10.28
CA VAL A 52 3.69 -1.99 -8.84
C VAL A 52 4.69 -3.00 -8.30
N VAL A 53 5.76 -2.50 -7.72
CA VAL A 53 6.90 -3.30 -7.25
C VAL A 53 6.74 -3.70 -5.79
N SER A 54 6.14 -2.83 -4.98
CA SER A 54 6.01 -3.05 -3.54
C SER A 54 4.71 -2.46 -3.02
N VAL A 55 4.18 -3.04 -1.96
CA VAL A 55 2.96 -2.60 -1.31
C VAL A 55 3.12 -2.70 0.20
N THR A 56 2.57 -1.72 0.92
CA THR A 56 2.55 -1.72 2.38
C THR A 56 1.27 -1.08 2.90
N TRP A 57 0.81 -1.52 4.05
CA TRP A 57 -0.35 -0.95 4.73
C TRP A 57 0.10 0.08 5.76
N ALA A 58 -0.47 1.28 5.70
CA ALA A 58 -0.31 2.28 6.76
C ALA A 58 -1.29 2.01 7.90
N SER A 59 -2.49 1.54 7.54
CA SER A 59 -3.54 1.08 8.46
C SER A 59 -4.46 0.16 7.67
N ASP A 60 -5.52 -0.35 8.29
CA ASP A 60 -6.53 -1.16 7.58
C ASP A 60 -7.26 -0.38 6.48
N GLY A 61 -7.22 0.95 6.56
CA GLY A 61 -7.85 1.84 5.59
C GLY A 61 -6.89 2.69 4.77
N ALA A 62 -5.59 2.41 4.78
CA ALA A 62 -4.59 3.17 4.03
C ALA A 62 -3.47 2.26 3.53
N LEU A 63 -3.18 2.36 2.24
CA LEU A 63 -2.23 1.49 1.57
C LEU A 63 -1.33 2.32 0.67
N ALA A 64 -0.02 2.08 0.74
CA ALA A 64 0.97 2.72 -0.11
C ALA A 64 1.58 1.71 -1.07
N MET A 65 1.90 2.15 -2.28
CA MET A 65 2.52 1.33 -3.29
C MET A 65 3.69 2.06 -3.95
N GLY A 66 4.76 1.33 -4.22
CA GLY A 66 5.92 1.81 -4.95
C GLY A 66 5.90 1.29 -6.39
N LEU A 67 6.12 2.19 -7.35
CA LEU A 67 6.02 1.91 -8.77
C LEU A 67 7.39 1.85 -9.44
N GLU A 68 7.44 1.15 -10.56
CA GLU A 68 8.67 1.01 -11.37
C GLU A 68 9.15 2.34 -11.95
N ASN A 69 8.25 3.30 -12.19
CA ASN A 69 8.60 4.65 -12.68
C ASN A 69 9.14 5.60 -11.60
N GLY A 70 9.27 5.14 -10.36
CA GLY A 70 9.75 5.95 -9.24
C GLY A 70 8.65 6.64 -8.43
N ASP A 71 7.40 6.53 -8.83
CA ASP A 71 6.27 7.11 -8.08
C ASP A 71 5.95 6.28 -6.84
N VAL A 72 5.44 6.96 -5.82
CA VAL A 72 4.80 6.33 -4.67
C VAL A 72 3.36 6.83 -4.60
N TRP A 73 2.42 5.90 -4.59
CA TRP A 73 0.99 6.21 -4.58
C TRP A 73 0.36 5.77 -3.27
N LEU A 74 -0.57 6.56 -2.76
CA LEU A 74 -1.31 6.27 -1.54
C LEU A 74 -2.80 6.20 -1.83
N TYR A 75 -3.42 5.08 -1.48
CA TYR A 75 -4.87 4.88 -1.51
C TYR A 75 -5.43 4.83 -0.11
N THR A 76 -6.61 5.40 0.07
CA THR A 76 -7.35 5.36 1.34
C THR A 76 -8.74 4.78 1.15
N CYS A 77 -9.25 4.12 2.17
CA CYS A 77 -10.58 3.54 2.19
C CYS A 77 -11.53 4.44 3.01
N ALA A 78 -12.62 4.84 2.40
CA ALA A 78 -13.67 5.57 3.09
C ALA A 78 -14.49 4.64 4.00
N ARG A 79 -15.30 5.21 4.89
CA ARG A 79 -16.13 4.44 5.82
C ARG A 79 -17.14 3.53 5.12
N ASP A 80 -17.55 3.88 3.90
CA ASP A 80 -18.46 3.07 3.08
C ASP A 80 -17.76 1.89 2.38
N GLY A 81 -16.45 1.73 2.56
CA GLY A 81 -15.66 0.69 1.94
C GLY A 81 -15.09 1.05 0.57
N THR A 82 -15.27 2.27 0.10
CA THR A 82 -14.75 2.73 -1.19
C THR A 82 -13.28 3.11 -1.08
N TRP A 83 -12.43 2.53 -1.92
CA TRP A 83 -11.02 2.88 -2.01
C TRP A 83 -10.81 3.98 -3.04
N GLN A 84 -10.08 5.02 -2.63
CA GLN A 84 -9.80 6.19 -3.48
C GLN A 84 -8.32 6.54 -3.43
N LEU A 85 -7.80 7.05 -4.54
CA LEU A 85 -6.45 7.58 -4.59
C LEU A 85 -6.39 8.86 -3.74
N HIS A 86 -5.55 8.82 -2.70
CA HIS A 86 -5.40 9.94 -1.77
C HIS A 86 -4.34 10.92 -2.24
N THR A 87 -3.16 10.43 -2.62
CA THR A 87 -2.06 11.26 -3.11
C THR A 87 -1.08 10.45 -3.95
N THR A 88 -0.35 11.15 -4.80
CA THR A 88 0.74 10.60 -5.57
C THR A 88 2.01 11.41 -5.29
N LEU A 89 3.10 10.72 -4.95
CA LEU A 89 4.43 11.30 -4.87
C LEU A 89 5.12 11.00 -6.20
N ALA A 90 4.85 11.86 -7.20
CA ALA A 90 5.37 11.68 -8.54
C ALA A 90 6.88 11.84 -8.56
N ARG A 91 7.58 10.92 -9.21
CA ARG A 91 9.05 10.91 -9.31
C ARG A 91 9.74 11.04 -7.95
N HIS A 92 9.17 10.42 -6.94
CA HIS A 92 9.73 10.38 -5.59
C HIS A 92 11.14 9.76 -5.59
N HIS A 93 11.36 8.81 -6.49
CA HIS A 93 12.68 8.28 -6.86
C HIS A 93 12.93 8.49 -8.35
N THR A 94 14.20 8.67 -8.74
CA THR A 94 14.58 8.82 -10.16
C THR A 94 14.64 7.51 -10.92
N GLY A 95 14.56 6.39 -10.23
CA GLY A 95 14.46 5.05 -10.78
C GLY A 95 13.38 4.24 -10.08
N PRO A 96 13.25 2.94 -10.41
CA PRO A 96 12.27 2.08 -9.77
C PRO A 96 12.32 2.13 -8.25
N VAL A 97 11.16 2.17 -7.62
CA VAL A 97 11.06 1.99 -6.17
C VAL A 97 11.22 0.50 -5.88
N HIS A 98 12.18 0.13 -5.05
CA HIS A 98 12.39 -1.27 -4.68
C HIS A 98 11.42 -1.72 -3.61
N ARG A 99 11.21 -0.89 -2.60
CA ARG A 99 10.34 -1.24 -1.47
C ARG A 99 9.79 -0.01 -0.79
N VAL A 100 8.57 -0.13 -0.31
CA VAL A 100 7.93 0.82 0.60
C VAL A 100 7.61 0.08 1.89
N ALA A 101 7.69 0.79 3.02
CA ALA A 101 7.32 0.26 4.32
C ALA A 101 6.74 1.37 5.19
N CYS A 102 5.63 1.11 5.83
CA CYS A 102 5.06 2.03 6.81
C CYS A 102 5.56 1.67 8.20
N ARG A 103 5.85 2.69 9.00
CA ARG A 103 6.19 2.50 10.39
C ARG A 103 5.00 1.91 11.13
N PRO A 104 5.16 0.78 11.85
CA PRO A 104 4.08 0.25 12.66
C PRO A 104 3.62 1.26 13.70
N GLN A 105 2.31 1.42 13.84
CA GLN A 105 1.75 2.27 14.87
C GLN A 105 1.73 1.50 16.18
N GLY A 106 2.54 1.96 17.15
CA GLY A 106 2.67 1.33 18.46
C GLY A 106 1.69 1.88 19.50
N ARG A 107 1.65 1.21 20.66
CA ARG A 107 0.77 1.58 21.79
C ARG A 107 1.11 2.93 22.44
N TRP A 108 2.25 3.51 22.11
CA TRP A 108 2.73 4.77 22.65
C TRP A 108 2.17 6.00 21.91
N MET A 109 1.29 5.79 20.95
CA MET A 109 0.59 6.88 20.29
C MET A 109 -0.51 7.39 21.22
N ASP A 110 -0.30 8.59 21.73
CA ASP A 110 -1.30 9.25 22.54
C ASP A 110 -2.52 9.60 21.68
N ALA A 111 -3.73 9.40 22.22
CA ALA A 111 -4.97 9.65 21.49
C ALA A 111 -5.15 11.12 21.07
N TYR A 112 -4.34 12.02 21.62
CA TYR A 112 -4.36 13.45 21.34
C TYR A 112 -3.34 13.92 20.31
N ASP A 113 -2.35 13.08 20.00
CA ASP A 113 -1.33 13.43 19.02
C ASP A 113 -1.72 12.88 17.65
N ARG A 114 -1.93 13.78 16.70
CA ARG A 114 -1.98 13.42 15.28
C ARG A 114 -0.57 12.97 14.87
N VAL A 115 -0.26 11.72 15.13
CA VAL A 115 1.02 11.16 14.70
C VAL A 115 0.92 10.86 13.21
N PRO A 116 1.78 11.46 12.38
CA PRO A 116 1.75 11.17 10.96
C PRO A 116 2.11 9.72 10.71
N TYR A 117 1.52 9.15 9.67
CA TYR A 117 2.01 7.90 9.12
C TYR A 117 3.39 8.15 8.51
N GLN A 118 4.37 7.39 8.93
CA GLN A 118 5.72 7.50 8.38
C GLN A 118 5.94 6.40 7.35
N LEU A 119 6.22 6.83 6.13
CA LEU A 119 6.46 5.95 4.99
C LEU A 119 7.93 6.02 4.62
N LEU A 120 8.57 4.86 4.61
CA LEU A 120 9.94 4.69 4.14
C LEU A 120 9.90 4.11 2.73
N SER A 121 10.66 4.71 1.81
CA SER A 121 10.85 4.16 0.48
C SER A 121 12.33 4.05 0.13
N VAL A 122 12.71 3.00 -0.57
CA VAL A 122 14.05 2.77 -1.09
C VAL A 122 13.97 2.50 -2.58
N GLY A 123 14.90 3.06 -3.34
CA GLY A 123 14.86 2.99 -4.78
C GLY A 123 16.20 2.67 -5.42
N ASP A 124 16.16 2.41 -6.72
CA ASP A 124 17.33 2.12 -7.56
C ASP A 124 18.28 3.30 -7.71
N ASP A 125 17.82 4.51 -7.39
CA ASP A 125 18.64 5.73 -7.39
C ASP A 125 19.62 5.82 -6.22
N GLY A 126 19.70 4.79 -5.37
CA GLY A 126 20.54 4.78 -4.19
C GLY A 126 20.02 5.61 -3.04
N CYS A 127 18.79 6.12 -3.14
CA CYS A 127 18.19 6.98 -2.14
C CYS A 127 17.24 6.22 -1.22
N THR A 128 17.26 6.62 0.05
CA THR A 128 16.25 6.28 1.04
C THR A 128 15.49 7.55 1.39
N ARG A 129 14.17 7.51 1.30
CA ARG A 129 13.32 8.67 1.59
C ARG A 129 12.32 8.34 2.67
N LEU A 130 12.16 9.29 3.59
CA LEU A 130 11.19 9.21 4.67
C LEU A 130 10.16 10.31 4.49
N VAL A 131 8.88 9.95 4.45
CA VAL A 131 7.78 10.88 4.28
C VAL A 131 6.81 10.73 5.44
N SER A 132 6.39 11.86 6.01
CA SER A 132 5.34 11.90 7.02
C SER A 132 4.03 12.29 6.34
N LEU A 133 3.03 11.44 6.46
CA LEU A 133 1.72 11.63 5.85
C LEU A 133 0.66 11.76 6.93
N TYR A 134 -0.15 12.81 6.83
CA TYR A 134 -1.31 13.02 7.69
C TYR A 134 -2.55 12.58 6.94
N ILE A 135 -3.19 11.54 7.44
CA ILE A 135 -4.43 11.03 6.88
C ILE A 135 -5.52 11.26 7.93
N ASP A 136 -6.52 12.05 7.56
CA ASP A 136 -7.68 12.25 8.42
C ASP A 136 -8.48 10.95 8.51
N PRO A 137 -8.86 10.54 9.72
CA PRO A 137 -9.64 9.32 9.92
C PRO A 137 -11.03 9.38 9.31
#